data_b2fe8c260e899cdb6435b9b93b164abd
#
_entry.id   b2fe8c260e899cdb6435b9b93b164abd
#
_cell.length_a   1.000
_cell.length_b   1.000
_cell.length_c   1.000
_cell.angle_alpha   90.00
_cell.angle_beta   90.00
_cell.angle_gamma   90.00
#
_symmetry.space_group_name_H-M   'P 1'
#
loop_
_entity.id
_entity.type
_entity.pdbx_description
1 polymer ?
#
loop_
_entity_poly.entity_id
_entity_poly.type
_entity_poly.pdbx_seq_one_letter_code
_entity_poly.pdbx_strand_id
1 'polypeptide(L)'
;MKKLIKTLVIALVLININQCSRNSDNEDLQNLPAITAEEKNDLTFMFEEEKLARDTYLFLHQKWNLQEFANIKNSEQSHMNAIENLLIKYNIPYQKLPEGKFENSNLQTLYNQLITQGSISNKEALKVGSTIEDVDIKDLNNLSAKTKNTLILNVYSKLTCGSRNHMRTFTNSLEILGEEYSPQFISQTEYDLIINSSNESCGK
;
A
#
# COMPACT_ATOMS: atom_id res chain seq x y z
N MET A 1 51.40 -10.84 73.08
CA MET A 1 51.17 -10.51 71.64
C MET A 1 49.92 -11.24 71.18
N LYS A 2 48.76 -10.58 71.19
CA LYS A 2 47.48 -11.16 70.79
C LYS A 2 47.16 -10.76 69.33
N LYS A 3 47.09 -11.74 68.41
CA LYS A 3 46.70 -11.53 67.05
C LYS A 3 45.15 -11.50 66.96
N LEU A 4 44.62 -10.39 66.51
CA LEU A 4 43.20 -10.21 66.21
C LEU A 4 42.88 -10.77 64.82
N ILE A 5 42.10 -11.79 64.72
CA ILE A 5 41.58 -12.36 63.49
C ILE A 5 40.30 -11.60 63.15
N LYS A 6 40.29 -10.79 62.06
CA LYS A 6 39.11 -10.18 61.56
C LYS A 6 38.40 -11.13 60.62
N THR A 7 37.24 -11.65 61.03
CA THR A 7 36.37 -12.44 60.19
C THR A 7 35.57 -11.53 59.22
N LEU A 8 35.82 -11.70 57.94
CA LEU A 8 35.11 -10.96 56.88
C LEU A 8 33.83 -11.79 56.55
N VAL A 9 32.65 -11.26 56.89
CA VAL A 9 31.36 -11.82 56.50
C VAL A 9 31.03 -11.28 55.11
N ILE A 10 31.10 -12.16 54.10
CA ILE A 10 30.62 -11.84 52.75
C ILE A 10 29.12 -12.12 52.71
N ALA A 11 28.30 -11.08 52.65
CA ALA A 11 26.88 -11.19 52.42
C ALA A 11 26.64 -11.44 50.90
N LEU A 12 26.17 -12.63 50.57
CA LEU A 12 25.78 -13.01 49.21
C LEU A 12 24.38 -12.41 48.94
N VAL A 13 24.38 -11.31 48.19
CA VAL A 13 23.10 -10.72 47.69
C VAL A 13 22.67 -11.53 46.47
N LEU A 14 21.67 -12.38 46.62
CA LEU A 14 21.01 -13.03 45.50
C LEU A 14 20.14 -12.00 44.76
N ILE A 15 20.63 -11.50 43.63
CA ILE A 15 19.86 -10.69 42.71
C ILE A 15 18.96 -11.63 41.89
N ASN A 16 17.68 -11.68 42.21
CA ASN A 16 16.68 -12.31 41.39
C ASN A 16 16.48 -11.43 40.14
N ILE A 17 17.12 -11.76 39.05
CA ILE A 17 16.81 -11.21 37.72
C ILE A 17 15.53 -11.89 37.26
N ASN A 18 14.41 -11.19 37.45
CA ASN A 18 13.18 -11.54 36.75
C ASN A 18 13.42 -11.29 35.26
N GLN A 19 13.73 -12.37 34.54
CA GLN A 19 13.81 -12.40 33.10
C GLN A 19 12.36 -12.25 32.58
N CYS A 20 11.95 -11.00 32.29
CA CYS A 20 10.75 -10.77 31.51
C CYS A 20 10.98 -11.39 30.12
N SER A 21 10.49 -12.61 29.94
CA SER A 21 10.41 -13.26 28.65
C SER A 21 9.47 -12.43 27.76
N ARG A 22 10.03 -11.80 26.75
CA ARG A 22 9.25 -11.20 25.67
C ARG A 22 8.69 -12.31 24.79
N ASN A 23 7.55 -12.87 25.19
CA ASN A 23 6.79 -13.84 24.41
C ASN A 23 5.68 -13.18 23.59
N SER A 24 5.72 -11.85 23.38
CA SER A 24 4.67 -11.15 22.64
C SER A 24 4.68 -11.40 21.12
N ASP A 25 5.82 -11.80 20.56
CA ASP A 25 5.95 -11.94 19.10
C ASP A 25 5.45 -13.29 18.56
N ASN A 26 5.29 -14.31 19.43
CA ASN A 26 4.83 -15.64 19.03
C ASN A 26 3.31 -15.87 19.18
N GLU A 27 2.61 -15.08 19.97
CA GLU A 27 1.15 -15.22 20.14
C GLU A 27 0.38 -14.63 18.94
N ASP A 28 0.92 -13.60 18.29
CA ASP A 28 0.30 -12.95 17.12
C ASP A 28 0.31 -13.84 15.87
N LEU A 29 1.31 -14.72 15.72
CA LEU A 29 1.42 -15.64 14.58
C LEU A 29 0.49 -16.85 14.68
N GLN A 30 0.09 -17.27 15.90
CA GLN A 30 -0.76 -18.45 16.11
C GLN A 30 -2.25 -18.22 15.79
N ASN A 31 -2.70 -16.97 15.66
CA ASN A 31 -4.09 -16.60 15.43
C ASN A 31 -4.34 -15.96 14.05
N LEU A 32 -3.37 -16.04 13.13
CA LEU A 32 -3.57 -15.50 11.78
C LEU A 32 -4.57 -16.37 10.99
N PRO A 33 -5.54 -15.76 10.28
CA PRO A 33 -6.33 -16.50 9.30
C PRO A 33 -5.41 -17.22 8.30
N ALA A 34 -5.77 -18.48 7.96
CA ALA A 34 -5.01 -19.20 6.95
C ALA A 34 -4.97 -18.43 5.63
N ILE A 35 -3.84 -18.48 4.94
CA ILE A 35 -3.64 -17.82 3.65
C ILE A 35 -3.38 -18.87 2.55
N THR A 36 -4.05 -18.74 1.42
CA THR A 36 -3.89 -19.62 0.25
C THR A 36 -2.68 -19.20 -0.61
N ALA A 37 -2.25 -20.08 -1.51
CA ALA A 37 -1.21 -19.74 -2.48
C ALA A 37 -1.65 -18.63 -3.46
N GLU A 38 -2.95 -18.59 -3.82
CA GLU A 38 -3.51 -17.55 -4.67
C GLU A 38 -3.46 -16.18 -3.94
N GLU A 39 -3.92 -16.11 -2.70
CA GLU A 39 -3.86 -14.87 -1.91
C GLU A 39 -2.43 -14.34 -1.72
N LYS A 40 -1.43 -15.23 -1.60
CA LYS A 40 -0.03 -14.81 -1.55
C LYS A 40 0.43 -14.14 -2.84
N ASN A 41 0.06 -14.72 -3.99
CA ASN A 41 0.37 -14.15 -5.30
C ASN A 41 -0.37 -12.82 -5.50
N ASP A 42 -1.64 -12.75 -5.10
CA ASP A 42 -2.46 -11.54 -5.18
C ASP A 42 -1.87 -10.40 -4.33
N LEU A 43 -1.40 -10.68 -3.12
CA LEU A 43 -0.72 -9.69 -2.28
C LEU A 43 0.60 -9.20 -2.90
N THR A 44 1.38 -10.10 -3.50
CA THR A 44 2.63 -9.72 -4.17
C THR A 44 2.35 -8.85 -5.41
N PHE A 45 1.31 -9.20 -6.16
CA PHE A 45 0.84 -8.41 -7.31
C PHE A 45 0.39 -7.01 -6.86
N MET A 46 -0.50 -6.91 -5.87
CA MET A 46 -0.98 -5.62 -5.35
C MET A 46 0.15 -4.74 -4.81
N PHE A 47 1.16 -5.33 -4.16
CA PHE A 47 2.32 -4.57 -3.72
C PHE A 47 3.05 -3.87 -4.87
N GLU A 48 3.20 -4.55 -6.02
CA GLU A 48 3.81 -3.97 -7.20
C GLU A 48 2.87 -3.00 -7.94
N GLU A 49 1.56 -3.22 -7.88
CA GLU A 49 0.56 -2.33 -8.48
C GLU A 49 0.49 -0.99 -7.74
N GLU A 50 0.45 -1.00 -6.41
CA GLU A 50 0.57 0.22 -5.60
C GLU A 50 1.91 0.94 -5.82
N LYS A 51 2.98 0.15 -5.99
CA LYS A 51 4.29 0.70 -6.36
C LYS A 51 4.25 1.37 -7.74
N LEU A 52 3.54 0.77 -8.71
CA LEU A 52 3.39 1.34 -10.04
C LEU A 52 2.66 2.68 -9.98
N ALA A 53 1.56 2.77 -9.23
CA ALA A 53 0.83 4.01 -9.03
C ALA A 53 1.74 5.08 -8.40
N ARG A 54 2.39 4.78 -7.28
CA ARG A 54 3.32 5.68 -6.60
C ARG A 54 4.43 6.18 -7.51
N ASP A 55 5.11 5.27 -8.21
CA ASP A 55 6.27 5.59 -9.04
C ASP A 55 5.86 6.43 -10.26
N THR A 56 4.70 6.13 -10.86
CA THR A 56 4.14 6.92 -11.94
C THR A 56 3.80 8.34 -11.47
N TYR A 57 3.16 8.47 -10.31
CA TYR A 57 2.80 9.78 -9.76
C TYR A 57 4.04 10.58 -9.33
N LEU A 58 5.06 9.93 -8.82
CA LEU A 58 6.35 10.59 -8.54
C LEU A 58 6.97 11.14 -9.81
N PHE A 59 7.04 10.34 -10.89
CA PHE A 59 7.56 10.76 -12.19
C PHE A 59 6.77 11.93 -12.77
N LEU A 60 5.42 11.84 -12.77
CA LEU A 60 4.56 12.88 -13.33
C LEU A 60 4.57 14.16 -12.49
N HIS A 61 4.70 14.06 -11.16
CA HIS A 61 4.94 15.21 -10.31
C HIS A 61 6.25 15.92 -10.63
N GLN A 62 7.34 15.18 -10.77
CA GLN A 62 8.65 15.76 -11.13
C GLN A 62 8.60 16.48 -12.49
N LYS A 63 7.81 15.95 -13.43
CA LYS A 63 7.70 16.51 -14.78
C LYS A 63 6.80 17.73 -14.85
N TRP A 64 5.64 17.70 -14.20
CA TRP A 64 4.58 18.69 -14.38
C TRP A 64 4.32 19.57 -13.16
N ASN A 65 4.86 19.21 -12.00
CA ASN A 65 4.66 19.89 -10.71
C ASN A 65 3.17 20.07 -10.33
N LEU A 66 2.30 19.13 -10.74
CA LEU A 66 0.90 19.13 -10.37
C LEU A 66 0.73 18.63 -8.94
N GLN A 67 -0.11 19.33 -8.16
CA GLN A 67 -0.28 19.07 -6.73
C GLN A 67 -1.01 17.73 -6.46
N GLU A 68 -1.88 17.31 -7.37
CA GLU A 68 -2.57 16.03 -7.31
C GLU A 68 -1.57 14.88 -7.16
N PHE A 69 -0.56 14.83 -8.02
CA PHE A 69 0.48 13.82 -7.95
C PHE A 69 1.35 13.92 -6.69
N ALA A 70 1.64 15.16 -6.23
CA ALA A 70 2.41 15.37 -5.01
C ALA A 70 1.72 14.78 -3.78
N ASN A 71 0.39 14.89 -3.71
CA ASN A 71 -0.42 14.40 -2.59
C ASN A 71 -0.66 12.90 -2.72
N ILE A 72 -1.12 12.45 -3.89
CA ILE A 72 -1.58 11.06 -4.08
C ILE A 72 -0.42 10.07 -4.01
N LYS A 73 0.77 10.39 -4.54
CA LYS A 73 1.95 9.50 -4.39
C LYS A 73 2.28 9.14 -2.94
N ASN A 74 1.96 10.01 -1.98
CA ASN A 74 2.17 9.73 -0.55
C ASN A 74 1.09 8.80 0.00
N SER A 75 -0.13 8.89 -0.55
CA SER A 75 -1.21 7.93 -0.28
C SER A 75 -0.83 6.55 -0.80
N GLU A 76 -0.33 6.44 -2.04
CA GLU A 76 0.10 5.17 -2.62
C GLU A 76 1.29 4.56 -1.86
N GLN A 77 2.19 5.39 -1.32
CA GLN A 77 3.21 4.87 -0.40
C GLN A 77 2.58 4.24 0.85
N SER A 78 1.49 4.81 1.35
CA SER A 78 0.77 4.27 2.51
C SER A 78 0.02 2.98 2.15
N HIS A 79 -0.57 2.90 0.97
CA HIS A 79 -1.18 1.70 0.41
C HIS A 79 -0.15 0.58 0.26
N MET A 80 0.98 0.86 -0.39
CA MET A 80 2.12 -0.04 -0.49
C MET A 80 2.56 -0.59 0.87
N ASN A 81 2.69 0.29 1.87
CA ASN A 81 3.08 -0.10 3.22
C ASN A 81 2.03 -1.01 3.88
N ALA A 82 0.74 -0.78 3.62
CA ALA A 82 -0.33 -1.62 4.15
C ALA A 82 -0.27 -3.05 3.57
N ILE A 83 -0.01 -3.20 2.27
CA ILE A 83 0.21 -4.51 1.64
C ILE A 83 1.53 -5.12 2.14
N GLU A 84 2.62 -4.35 2.23
CA GLU A 84 3.92 -4.80 2.75
C GLU A 84 3.79 -5.40 4.15
N ASN A 85 3.00 -4.78 5.02
CA ASN A 85 2.72 -5.30 6.36
C ASN A 85 2.03 -6.68 6.32
N LEU A 86 1.14 -6.93 5.35
CA LEU A 86 0.56 -8.27 5.15
C LEU A 86 1.59 -9.26 4.64
N LEU A 87 2.44 -8.88 3.68
CA LEU A 87 3.52 -9.73 3.17
C LEU A 87 4.45 -10.16 4.30
N ILE A 88 4.87 -9.22 5.14
CA ILE A 88 5.71 -9.49 6.32
C ILE A 88 4.97 -10.39 7.31
N LYS A 89 3.72 -10.06 7.63
CA LYS A 89 2.91 -10.79 8.62
C LYS A 89 2.69 -12.25 8.22
N TYR A 90 2.51 -12.52 6.94
CA TYR A 90 2.35 -13.88 6.39
C TYR A 90 3.67 -14.54 5.95
N ASN A 91 4.81 -13.89 6.21
CA ASN A 91 6.13 -14.36 5.80
C ASN A 91 6.20 -14.70 4.30
N ILE A 92 5.65 -13.80 3.46
CA ILE A 92 5.66 -13.92 2.01
C ILE A 92 6.90 -13.19 1.46
N PRO A 93 7.78 -13.86 0.69
CA PRO A 93 8.92 -13.20 0.09
C PRO A 93 8.47 -12.20 -0.98
N TYR A 94 9.09 -11.04 -1.00
CA TYR A 94 8.87 -9.98 -2.00
C TYR A 94 10.15 -9.19 -2.22
N GLN A 95 10.24 -8.47 -3.33
CA GLN A 95 11.35 -7.58 -3.61
C GLN A 95 10.86 -6.14 -3.73
N LYS A 96 11.60 -5.24 -3.10
CA LYS A 96 11.39 -3.80 -3.25
C LYS A 96 12.41 -3.25 -4.24
N LEU A 97 12.08 -3.36 -5.53
CA LEU A 97 12.93 -2.89 -6.61
C LEU A 97 13.00 -1.34 -6.63
N PRO A 98 14.05 -0.74 -7.23
CA PRO A 98 14.14 0.69 -7.43
C PRO A 98 12.92 1.27 -8.15
N GLU A 99 12.78 2.60 -8.08
CA GLU A 99 11.73 3.35 -8.77
C GLU A 99 11.67 2.99 -10.27
N GLY A 100 10.46 2.77 -10.77
CA GLY A 100 10.18 2.42 -12.18
C GLY A 100 10.65 1.03 -12.59
N LYS A 101 11.00 0.15 -11.64
CA LYS A 101 11.39 -1.24 -11.89
C LYS A 101 10.45 -2.21 -11.19
N PHE A 102 9.99 -3.24 -11.91
CA PHE A 102 9.00 -4.22 -11.46
C PHE A 102 9.47 -5.62 -11.80
N GLU A 103 9.19 -6.60 -10.93
CA GLU A 103 9.42 -8.02 -11.24
C GLU A 103 8.37 -8.52 -12.25
N ASN A 104 7.12 -8.05 -12.09
CA ASN A 104 6.04 -8.38 -13.02
C ASN A 104 6.25 -7.62 -14.35
N SER A 105 6.54 -8.38 -15.42
CA SER A 105 6.80 -7.82 -16.76
C SER A 105 5.61 -7.06 -17.36
N ASN A 106 4.37 -7.40 -16.98
CA ASN A 106 3.18 -6.70 -17.43
C ASN A 106 3.09 -5.32 -16.76
N LEU A 107 3.36 -5.26 -15.45
CA LEU A 107 3.42 -3.99 -14.72
C LEU A 107 4.58 -3.11 -15.21
N GLN A 108 5.74 -3.71 -15.53
CA GLN A 108 6.84 -2.96 -16.14
C GLN A 108 6.44 -2.36 -17.50
N THR A 109 5.73 -3.13 -18.31
CA THR A 109 5.24 -2.66 -19.61
C THR A 109 4.20 -1.54 -19.43
N LEU A 110 3.26 -1.74 -18.52
CA LEU A 110 2.23 -0.75 -18.20
C LEU A 110 2.86 0.57 -17.70
N TYR A 111 3.79 0.50 -16.76
CA TYR A 111 4.53 1.67 -16.27
C TYR A 111 5.16 2.47 -17.43
N ASN A 112 5.87 1.78 -18.33
CA ASN A 112 6.53 2.44 -19.47
C ASN A 112 5.51 3.12 -20.40
N GLN A 113 4.34 2.54 -20.61
CA GLN A 113 3.25 3.13 -21.38
C GLN A 113 2.67 4.36 -20.69
N LEU A 114 2.39 4.27 -19.40
CA LEU A 114 1.80 5.35 -18.59
C LEU A 114 2.71 6.58 -18.53
N ILE A 115 4.02 6.40 -18.26
CA ILE A 115 4.95 7.54 -18.23
C ILE A 115 5.14 8.16 -19.63
N THR A 116 5.08 7.35 -20.70
CA THR A 116 5.14 7.84 -22.07
C THR A 116 3.92 8.71 -22.38
N GLN A 117 2.71 8.21 -22.13
CA GLN A 117 1.46 8.93 -22.32
C GLN A 117 1.40 10.18 -21.44
N GLY A 118 1.64 10.04 -20.15
CA GLY A 118 1.59 11.15 -19.20
C GLY A 118 2.65 12.23 -19.44
N SER A 119 3.67 11.94 -20.27
CA SER A 119 4.70 12.90 -20.67
C SER A 119 4.28 13.85 -21.79
N ILE A 120 3.14 13.63 -22.41
CA ILE A 120 2.67 14.43 -23.57
C ILE A 120 2.16 15.81 -23.12
N SER A 121 1.33 15.84 -22.07
CA SER A 121 0.76 17.09 -21.54
C SER A 121 0.22 16.89 -20.11
N ASN A 122 -0.09 18.00 -19.41
CA ASN A 122 -0.77 17.97 -18.11
C ASN A 122 -2.12 17.21 -18.19
N LYS A 123 -2.87 17.38 -19.26
CA LYS A 123 -4.14 16.69 -19.50
C LYS A 123 -3.94 15.19 -19.61
N GLU A 124 -2.96 14.75 -20.40
CA GLU A 124 -2.63 13.33 -20.53
C GLU A 124 -2.08 12.75 -19.22
N ALA A 125 -1.30 13.51 -18.46
CA ALA A 125 -0.85 13.09 -17.14
C ALA A 125 -2.03 12.84 -16.19
N LEU A 126 -3.02 13.74 -16.14
CA LEU A 126 -4.22 13.55 -15.31
C LEU A 126 -5.08 12.38 -15.79
N LYS A 127 -5.19 12.15 -17.12
CA LYS A 127 -5.86 10.95 -17.67
C LYS A 127 -5.13 9.67 -17.24
N VAL A 128 -3.80 9.68 -17.24
CA VAL A 128 -3.00 8.57 -16.69
C VAL A 128 -3.34 8.33 -15.22
N GLY A 129 -3.43 9.38 -14.40
CA GLY A 129 -3.88 9.25 -13.01
C GLY A 129 -5.23 8.57 -12.92
N SER A 130 -6.24 9.06 -13.65
CA SER A 130 -7.58 8.43 -13.68
C SER A 130 -7.54 6.97 -14.15
N THR A 131 -6.68 6.63 -15.12
CA THR A 131 -6.56 5.26 -15.65
C THR A 131 -5.97 4.32 -14.60
N ILE A 132 -4.98 4.75 -13.83
CA ILE A 132 -4.38 3.96 -12.76
C ILE A 132 -5.44 3.64 -11.68
N GLU A 133 -6.20 4.65 -11.25
CA GLU A 133 -7.25 4.43 -10.24
C GLU A 133 -8.38 3.52 -10.75
N ASP A 134 -8.70 3.60 -12.06
CA ASP A 134 -9.69 2.75 -12.70
C ASP A 134 -9.26 1.27 -12.69
N VAL A 135 -8.00 0.98 -13.01
CA VAL A 135 -7.41 -0.37 -12.91
C VAL A 135 -7.41 -0.85 -11.46
N ASP A 136 -6.88 -0.04 -10.55
CA ASP A 136 -6.71 -0.40 -9.15
C ASP A 136 -8.06 -0.72 -8.48
N ILE A 137 -9.09 0.12 -8.66
CA ILE A 137 -10.45 -0.16 -8.16
C ILE A 137 -10.95 -1.49 -8.72
N LYS A 138 -10.75 -1.74 -10.02
CA LYS A 138 -11.19 -2.99 -10.66
C LYS A 138 -10.50 -4.21 -10.06
N ASP A 139 -9.18 -4.14 -9.89
CA ASP A 139 -8.40 -5.28 -9.41
C ASP A 139 -8.65 -5.52 -7.92
N LEU A 140 -8.70 -4.49 -7.09
CA LEU A 140 -9.09 -4.60 -5.68
C LEU A 140 -10.48 -5.21 -5.50
N ASN A 141 -11.47 -4.83 -6.32
CA ASN A 141 -12.82 -5.43 -6.29
C ASN A 141 -12.77 -6.92 -6.65
N ASN A 142 -12.03 -7.28 -7.70
CA ASN A 142 -11.87 -8.66 -8.13
C ASN A 142 -11.18 -9.53 -7.07
N LEU A 143 -10.10 -9.02 -6.47
CA LEU A 143 -9.33 -9.71 -5.44
C LEU A 143 -10.12 -9.83 -4.13
N SER A 144 -10.86 -8.80 -3.76
CA SER A 144 -11.76 -8.84 -2.60
C SER A 144 -12.86 -9.90 -2.74
N ALA A 145 -13.37 -10.11 -3.95
CA ALA A 145 -14.39 -11.12 -4.21
C ALA A 145 -13.86 -12.58 -4.09
N LYS A 146 -12.55 -12.79 -4.24
CA LYS A 146 -11.91 -14.11 -4.19
C LYS A 146 -11.48 -14.54 -2.79
N THR A 147 -11.20 -13.61 -1.89
CA THR A 147 -10.69 -13.92 -0.56
C THR A 147 -11.80 -13.90 0.50
N LYS A 148 -11.62 -14.73 1.55
CA LYS A 148 -12.39 -14.67 2.78
C LYS A 148 -11.51 -14.27 3.98
N ASN A 149 -10.24 -13.97 3.73
CA ASN A 149 -9.32 -13.56 4.76
C ASN A 149 -9.64 -12.13 5.22
N THR A 150 -10.11 -12.01 6.44
CA THR A 150 -10.60 -10.74 6.99
C THR A 150 -9.52 -9.66 7.10
N LEU A 151 -8.24 -10.04 7.27
CA LEU A 151 -7.12 -9.09 7.32
C LEU A 151 -6.86 -8.51 5.93
N ILE A 152 -6.87 -9.36 4.89
CA ILE A 152 -6.72 -8.94 3.50
C ILE A 152 -7.89 -8.05 3.10
N LEU A 153 -9.14 -8.48 3.35
CA LEU A 153 -10.33 -7.69 3.06
C LEU A 153 -10.33 -6.31 3.71
N ASN A 154 -9.87 -6.22 4.97
CA ASN A 154 -9.76 -4.94 5.66
C ASN A 154 -8.75 -3.99 4.98
N VAL A 155 -7.62 -4.51 4.51
CA VAL A 155 -6.64 -3.71 3.76
C VAL A 155 -7.21 -3.31 2.41
N TYR A 156 -7.69 -4.27 1.60
CA TYR A 156 -8.25 -3.98 0.27
C TYR A 156 -9.41 -2.97 0.32
N SER A 157 -10.29 -3.04 1.32
CA SER A 157 -11.37 -2.07 1.46
C SER A 157 -10.88 -0.64 1.71
N LYS A 158 -9.76 -0.47 2.43
CA LYS A 158 -9.15 0.84 2.66
C LYS A 158 -8.45 1.38 1.41
N LEU A 159 -7.76 0.52 0.69
CA LEU A 159 -7.13 0.85 -0.58
C LEU A 159 -8.20 1.30 -1.59
N THR A 160 -9.23 0.47 -1.83
CA THR A 160 -10.34 0.81 -2.74
C THR A 160 -11.01 2.14 -2.37
N CYS A 161 -11.16 2.42 -1.08
CA CYS A 161 -11.68 3.71 -0.60
C CYS A 161 -10.74 4.86 -0.98
N GLY A 162 -9.43 4.69 -0.83
CA GLY A 162 -8.41 5.65 -1.25
C GLY A 162 -8.45 5.91 -2.75
N SER A 163 -8.41 4.85 -3.55
CA SER A 163 -8.43 4.92 -5.02
C SER A 163 -9.69 5.62 -5.55
N ARG A 164 -10.87 5.42 -4.92
CA ARG A 164 -12.07 6.21 -5.27
C ARG A 164 -11.91 7.69 -4.97
N ASN A 165 -11.23 8.07 -3.88
CA ASN A 165 -10.94 9.48 -3.59
C ASN A 165 -9.93 10.08 -4.59
N HIS A 166 -8.93 9.29 -4.99
CA HIS A 166 -7.95 9.68 -5.98
C HIS A 166 -8.60 9.86 -7.36
N MET A 167 -9.47 8.94 -7.77
CA MET A 167 -10.28 9.03 -8.99
C MET A 167 -11.04 10.36 -9.04
N ARG A 168 -11.76 10.73 -7.96
CA ARG A 168 -12.46 12.03 -7.87
C ARG A 168 -11.49 13.21 -8.05
N THR A 169 -10.32 13.13 -7.46
CA THR A 169 -9.31 14.20 -7.55
C THR A 169 -8.84 14.38 -8.99
N PHE A 170 -8.47 13.31 -9.69
CA PHE A 170 -8.00 13.39 -11.07
C PHE A 170 -9.11 13.81 -12.04
N THR A 171 -10.33 13.26 -11.87
CA THR A 171 -11.45 13.62 -12.74
C THR A 171 -11.90 15.07 -12.56
N ASN A 172 -11.95 15.57 -11.32
CA ASN A 172 -12.21 17.00 -11.06
C ASN A 172 -11.16 17.90 -11.71
N SER A 173 -9.89 17.53 -11.64
CA SER A 173 -8.81 18.31 -12.28
C SER A 173 -8.91 18.29 -13.81
N LEU A 174 -9.35 17.17 -14.40
CA LEU A 174 -9.64 17.09 -15.84
C LEU A 174 -10.82 17.98 -16.24
N GLU A 175 -11.91 17.95 -15.47
CA GLU A 175 -13.09 18.78 -15.72
C GLU A 175 -12.75 20.28 -15.69
N ILE A 176 -11.93 20.74 -14.75
CA ILE A 176 -11.42 22.12 -14.70
C ILE A 176 -10.67 22.50 -15.99
N LEU A 177 -10.02 21.54 -16.65
CA LEU A 177 -9.31 21.74 -17.93
C LEU A 177 -10.21 21.56 -19.16
N GLY A 178 -11.53 21.33 -18.94
CA GLY A 178 -12.49 21.08 -20.03
C GLY A 178 -12.32 19.70 -20.67
N GLU A 179 -11.83 18.71 -19.93
CA GLU A 179 -11.63 17.33 -20.36
C GLU A 179 -12.47 16.39 -19.51
N GLU A 180 -12.83 15.24 -20.08
CA GLU A 180 -13.54 14.17 -19.38
C GLU A 180 -12.72 12.89 -19.40
N TYR A 181 -12.90 12.06 -18.39
CA TYR A 181 -12.38 10.69 -18.35
C TYR A 181 -13.54 9.72 -18.61
N SER A 182 -13.31 8.75 -19.50
CA SER A 182 -14.23 7.63 -19.70
C SER A 182 -13.57 6.38 -19.11
N PRO A 183 -14.23 5.66 -18.16
CA PRO A 183 -13.64 4.49 -17.53
C PRO A 183 -13.41 3.37 -18.55
N GLN A 184 -12.31 2.66 -18.38
CA GLN A 184 -11.86 1.61 -19.27
C GLN A 184 -11.95 0.22 -18.59
N PHE A 185 -11.97 0.16 -17.28
CA PHE A 185 -11.87 -1.08 -16.49
C PHE A 185 -13.09 -1.29 -15.58
N ILE A 186 -13.53 -0.29 -14.83
CA ILE A 186 -14.82 -0.34 -14.12
C ILE A 186 -15.96 0.02 -15.05
N SER A 187 -17.19 -0.32 -14.66
CA SER A 187 -18.37 0.07 -15.43
C SER A 187 -18.64 1.58 -15.36
N GLN A 188 -19.26 2.15 -16.40
CA GLN A 188 -19.72 3.54 -16.39
C GLN A 188 -20.59 3.85 -15.18
N THR A 189 -21.49 2.94 -14.81
CA THR A 189 -22.35 3.11 -13.63
C THR A 189 -21.55 3.22 -12.33
N GLU A 190 -20.52 2.38 -12.14
CA GLU A 190 -19.67 2.44 -10.97
C GLU A 190 -18.83 3.73 -10.94
N TYR A 191 -18.27 4.12 -12.07
CA TYR A 191 -17.57 5.39 -12.23
C TYR A 191 -18.46 6.57 -11.87
N ASP A 192 -19.68 6.63 -12.41
CA ASP A 192 -20.63 7.71 -12.14
C ASP A 192 -21.01 7.78 -10.65
N LEU A 193 -21.17 6.64 -9.99
CA LEU A 193 -21.42 6.58 -8.56
C LEU A 193 -20.23 7.14 -7.76
N ILE A 194 -19.01 6.85 -8.19
CA ILE A 194 -17.78 7.33 -7.53
C ILE A 194 -17.70 8.85 -7.67
N ILE A 195 -17.70 9.37 -8.88
CA ILE A 195 -17.42 10.80 -9.12
C ILE A 195 -18.53 11.72 -8.62
N ASN A 196 -19.79 11.26 -8.57
CA ASN A 196 -20.94 12.02 -8.05
C ASN A 196 -21.11 11.92 -6.53
N SER A 197 -20.26 11.17 -5.82
CA SER A 197 -20.27 11.07 -4.36
C SER A 197 -19.19 11.96 -3.71
N SER A 198 -19.41 12.29 -2.44
CA SER A 198 -18.40 13.02 -1.65
C SER A 198 -17.18 12.13 -1.33
N ASN A 199 -16.06 12.77 -0.97
CA ASN A 199 -14.89 12.06 -0.47
C ASN A 199 -15.23 11.20 0.74
N GLU A 200 -14.63 10.02 0.76
CA GLU A 200 -14.84 8.99 1.77
C GLU A 200 -13.78 9.08 2.88
N SER A 201 -14.18 8.72 4.10
CA SER A 201 -13.24 8.51 5.20
C SER A 201 -12.75 7.06 5.17
N CYS A 202 -11.52 6.82 4.76
CA CYS A 202 -10.96 5.48 4.51
C CYS A 202 -10.45 4.76 5.76
N GLY A 203 -10.83 5.22 6.93
CA GLY A 203 -10.41 4.65 8.22
C GLY A 203 -8.96 4.99 8.55
N LYS A 204 -8.76 5.60 9.71
CA LYS A 204 -7.44 5.78 10.33
C LYS A 204 -7.12 4.58 11.20
#